data_289fe9baa113b481d8628e9776b0c92a
#
_entry.id   289fe9baa113b481d8628e9776b0c92a
#
_cell.length_a   1.000
_cell.length_b   1.000
_cell.length_c   1.000
_cell.angle_alpha   90.00
_cell.angle_beta   90.00
_cell.angle_gamma   90.00
#
_symmetry.space_group_name_H-M   'P 1'
#
loop_
_entity.id
_entity.type
_entity.pdbx_description
1 polymer ?
#
loop_
_entity_poly.entity_id
_entity_poly.type
_entity_poly.pdbx_seq_one_letter_code
_entity_poly.pdbx_strand_id
1 'polypeptide(L)'
;MSYSSKLKEEILSKDISERDEVLAELFGIFISRNSFKNSGIEFSTESFLLANRIYKNIIKVSGIKPQVKYINAKRFTKPKVYNISIINTVNIEDIYSKFLNEMFKFKRFMEVDKYLPYILRGFFLNCGYIKDPNKGYTLDFFIDSEDASTFLYMILKHLNKRVFLTDKKNKNIVYIRNSEDILDVIYIIGGEKIFFEYENITILKEIKNKVNRQQNYELANETKSEAASIKQLDMIEYIDEKIGLDSLTEALREIAILRQKNESDSFQELAEKLKISKSGVRNRFRRLEEIYNEIKGGS
;
A
#
# COMPACT_ATOMS: atom_id res chain seq x y z
N MET A 1 18.00 5.06 7.92
CA MET A 1 17.76 3.63 7.70
C MET A 1 16.40 3.45 7.02
N SER A 2 16.31 2.58 6.00
CA SER A 2 15.05 2.34 5.29
C SER A 2 14.10 1.46 6.12
N TYR A 3 12.77 1.50 5.84
CA TYR A 3 11.82 0.58 6.46
C TYR A 3 12.20 -0.89 6.22
N SER A 4 12.64 -1.22 4.99
CA SER A 4 13.12 -2.57 4.67
C SER A 4 14.29 -3.01 5.58
N SER A 5 15.24 -2.11 5.82
CA SER A 5 16.39 -2.42 6.70
C SER A 5 15.95 -2.63 8.14
N LYS A 6 15.08 -1.77 8.68
CA LYS A 6 14.53 -1.90 10.03
C LYS A 6 13.78 -3.23 10.22
N LEU A 7 12.91 -3.59 9.26
CA LEU A 7 12.17 -4.85 9.32
C LEU A 7 13.08 -6.06 9.23
N LYS A 8 14.08 -6.03 8.33
CA LYS A 8 15.07 -7.12 8.24
C LYS A 8 15.87 -7.27 9.54
N GLU A 9 16.28 -6.18 10.16
CA GLU A 9 17.00 -6.21 11.45
C GLU A 9 16.13 -6.76 12.58
N GLU A 10 14.85 -6.35 12.65
CA GLU A 10 13.91 -6.88 13.63
C GLU A 10 13.75 -8.40 13.47
N ILE A 11 13.54 -8.88 12.24
CA ILE A 11 13.42 -10.31 11.95
C ILE A 11 14.70 -11.06 12.32
N LEU A 12 15.87 -10.52 11.96
CA LEU A 12 17.16 -11.14 12.22
C LEU A 12 17.54 -11.14 13.70
N SER A 13 16.93 -10.29 14.53
CA SER A 13 17.11 -10.29 15.98
C SER A 13 16.37 -11.41 16.70
N LYS A 14 15.43 -12.09 16.03
CA LYS A 14 14.61 -13.16 16.61
C LYS A 14 15.19 -14.51 16.25
N ASP A 15 15.50 -15.30 17.26
CA ASP A 15 15.94 -16.68 17.08
C ASP A 15 14.77 -17.59 16.69
N ILE A 16 15.08 -18.62 15.92
CA ILE A 16 14.17 -19.72 15.59
C ILE A 16 14.66 -20.95 16.35
N SER A 17 13.77 -21.55 17.15
CA SER A 17 14.13 -22.71 17.98
C SER A 17 13.98 -24.04 17.24
N GLU A 18 12.87 -24.21 16.51
CA GLU A 18 12.53 -25.45 15.85
C GLU A 18 13.33 -25.67 14.56
N ARG A 19 13.81 -26.92 14.40
CA ARG A 19 14.66 -27.33 13.28
C ARG A 19 13.97 -27.13 11.93
N ASP A 20 12.71 -27.54 11.81
CA ASP A 20 11.95 -27.44 10.55
C ASP A 20 11.62 -26.00 10.17
N GLU A 21 11.42 -25.14 11.14
CA GLU A 21 11.23 -23.69 10.91
C GLU A 21 12.50 -23.04 10.35
N VAL A 22 13.66 -23.42 10.90
CA VAL A 22 14.98 -22.98 10.40
C VAL A 22 15.20 -23.47 8.98
N LEU A 23 14.86 -24.73 8.68
CA LEU A 23 14.96 -25.29 7.33
C LEU A 23 14.04 -24.55 6.35
N ALA A 24 12.83 -24.20 6.76
CA ALA A 24 11.88 -23.46 5.94
C ALA A 24 12.38 -22.05 5.62
N GLU A 25 12.95 -21.34 6.60
CA GLU A 25 13.55 -20.03 6.38
C GLU A 25 14.74 -20.12 5.40
N LEU A 26 15.66 -21.10 5.61
CA LEU A 26 16.79 -21.32 4.70
C LEU A 26 16.31 -21.67 3.29
N PHE A 27 15.28 -22.49 3.14
CA PHE A 27 14.69 -22.81 1.84
C PHE A 27 14.20 -21.56 1.12
N GLY A 28 13.43 -20.69 1.81
CA GLY A 28 12.96 -19.43 1.26
C GLY A 28 14.10 -18.50 0.82
N ILE A 29 15.18 -18.42 1.61
CA ILE A 29 16.37 -17.62 1.27
C ILE A 29 17.03 -18.18 -0.01
N PHE A 30 17.26 -19.49 -0.08
CA PHE A 30 18.03 -20.08 -1.18
C PHE A 30 17.26 -20.15 -2.49
N ILE A 31 15.97 -20.50 -2.44
CA ILE A 31 15.16 -20.57 -3.67
C ILE A 31 14.97 -19.19 -4.31
N SER A 32 14.83 -18.14 -3.50
CA SER A 32 14.62 -16.77 -3.98
C SER A 32 15.79 -16.20 -4.78
N ARG A 33 17.00 -16.78 -4.64
CA ARG A 33 18.24 -16.36 -5.32
C ARG A 33 18.79 -17.41 -6.27
N ASN A 34 18.05 -18.49 -6.53
CA ASN A 34 18.53 -19.61 -7.30
C ASN A 34 19.92 -20.11 -6.81
N SER A 35 20.03 -20.30 -5.49
CA SER A 35 21.31 -20.64 -4.82
C SER A 35 21.70 -22.12 -4.98
N PHE A 36 20.78 -22.98 -5.39
CA PHE A 36 21.05 -24.40 -5.64
C PHE A 36 21.77 -24.56 -6.97
N LYS A 37 23.02 -25.06 -6.93
CA LYS A 37 23.88 -25.31 -8.10
C LYS A 37 24.23 -26.78 -8.18
N ASN A 38 24.70 -27.22 -9.35
CA ASN A 38 25.18 -28.60 -9.53
C ASN A 38 26.33 -28.97 -8.55
N SER A 39 27.17 -27.98 -8.20
CA SER A 39 28.31 -28.13 -7.29
C SER A 39 27.94 -28.00 -5.82
N GLY A 40 26.71 -27.61 -5.48
CA GLY A 40 26.32 -27.36 -4.10
C GLY A 40 25.39 -26.18 -3.93
N ILE A 41 25.47 -25.50 -2.78
CA ILE A 41 24.69 -24.28 -2.49
C ILE A 41 25.67 -23.09 -2.49
N GLU A 42 25.30 -22.03 -3.21
CA GLU A 42 26.04 -20.78 -3.25
C GLU A 42 25.10 -19.60 -2.99
N PHE A 43 25.42 -18.79 -2.00
CA PHE A 43 24.63 -17.61 -1.62
C PHE A 43 25.53 -16.41 -1.34
N SER A 44 25.13 -15.25 -1.82
CA SER A 44 25.86 -14.00 -1.63
C SER A 44 24.95 -12.92 -1.05
N THR A 45 25.47 -12.19 -0.06
CA THR A 45 24.74 -11.06 0.56
C THR A 45 25.71 -9.96 1.01
N GLU A 46 25.23 -8.73 1.04
CA GLU A 46 25.93 -7.57 1.62
C GLU A 46 25.67 -7.45 3.14
N SER A 47 24.64 -8.13 3.65
CA SER A 47 24.26 -8.09 5.06
C SER A 47 25.09 -9.10 5.88
N PHE A 48 25.93 -8.59 6.77
CA PHE A 48 26.64 -9.43 7.74
C PHE A 48 25.69 -10.23 8.66
N LEU A 49 24.60 -9.58 9.11
CA LEU A 49 23.62 -10.23 9.99
C LEU A 49 22.96 -11.42 9.29
N LEU A 50 22.58 -11.25 8.03
CA LEU A 50 21.98 -12.33 7.24
C LEU A 50 23.00 -13.44 6.97
N ALA A 51 24.24 -13.09 6.61
CA ALA A 51 25.32 -14.06 6.39
C ALA A 51 25.58 -14.90 7.65
N ASN A 52 25.70 -14.25 8.81
CA ASN A 52 25.91 -14.92 10.09
C ASN A 52 24.73 -15.83 10.47
N ARG A 53 23.49 -15.40 10.25
CA ARG A 53 22.29 -16.21 10.49
C ARG A 53 22.29 -17.46 9.60
N ILE A 54 22.52 -17.31 8.30
CA ILE A 54 22.58 -18.46 7.38
C ILE A 54 23.67 -19.44 7.80
N TYR A 55 24.88 -18.95 8.11
CA TYR A 55 26.01 -19.78 8.56
C TYR A 55 25.63 -20.61 9.80
N LYS A 56 25.12 -19.95 10.84
CA LYS A 56 24.70 -20.63 12.09
C LYS A 56 23.58 -21.62 11.85
N ASN A 57 22.59 -21.24 11.05
CA ASN A 57 21.43 -22.08 10.78
C ASN A 57 21.78 -23.33 9.97
N ILE A 58 22.67 -23.23 8.98
CA ILE A 58 23.15 -24.42 8.26
C ILE A 58 23.80 -25.40 9.21
N ILE A 59 24.73 -24.96 10.08
CA ILE A 59 25.40 -25.81 11.06
C ILE A 59 24.38 -26.44 12.00
N LYS A 60 23.43 -25.65 12.51
CA LYS A 60 22.38 -26.12 13.45
C LYS A 60 21.55 -27.27 12.89
N VAL A 61 21.16 -27.20 11.61
CA VAL A 61 20.20 -28.16 11.03
C VAL A 61 20.87 -29.34 10.29
N SER A 62 22.09 -29.16 9.77
CA SER A 62 22.77 -30.17 8.95
C SER A 62 24.08 -30.67 9.53
N GLY A 63 24.70 -29.92 10.45
CA GLY A 63 26.08 -30.18 10.92
C GLY A 63 27.15 -29.77 9.90
N ILE A 64 26.79 -29.39 8.68
CA ILE A 64 27.75 -28.98 7.64
C ILE A 64 28.31 -27.63 8.00
N LYS A 65 29.63 -27.42 7.94
CA LYS A 65 30.29 -26.13 8.07
C LYS A 65 30.42 -25.51 6.68
N PRO A 66 29.64 -24.45 6.34
CA PRO A 66 29.77 -23.79 5.04
C PRO A 66 31.07 -23.01 4.99
N GLN A 67 31.63 -22.87 3.79
CA GLN A 67 32.73 -21.96 3.54
C GLN A 67 32.19 -20.53 3.46
N VAL A 68 32.90 -19.59 4.09
CA VAL A 68 32.55 -18.16 4.01
C VAL A 68 33.73 -17.41 3.43
N LYS A 69 33.52 -16.77 2.29
CA LYS A 69 34.49 -15.87 1.65
C LYS A 69 33.91 -14.47 1.66
N TYR A 70 34.70 -13.47 1.97
CA TYR A 70 34.30 -12.08 1.81
C TYR A 70 35.23 -11.40 0.82
N ILE A 71 34.62 -10.61 -0.07
CA ILE A 71 35.35 -9.83 -1.07
C ILE A 71 35.36 -8.38 -0.61
N ASN A 72 36.53 -7.87 -0.26
CA ASN A 72 36.70 -6.45 -0.09
C ASN A 72 36.78 -5.83 -1.51
N ALA A 73 35.79 -5.05 -1.89
CA ALA A 73 35.90 -4.29 -3.14
C ALA A 73 37.12 -3.34 -3.05
N LYS A 74 37.99 -3.37 -4.04
CA LYS A 74 39.20 -2.53 -4.13
C LYS A 74 38.91 -1.01 -4.14
N ARG A 75 37.66 -0.58 -4.13
CA ARG A 75 37.24 0.83 -4.02
C ARG A 75 36.46 1.00 -2.72
N PHE A 76 36.84 2.00 -1.94
CA PHE A 76 36.26 2.38 -0.64
C PHE A 76 34.72 2.62 -0.65
N THR A 77 34.10 2.64 -1.82
CA THR A 77 32.66 2.93 -2.02
C THR A 77 31.76 1.71 -2.22
N LYS A 78 32.32 0.48 -2.33
CA LYS A 78 31.49 -0.72 -2.52
C LYS A 78 31.33 -1.50 -1.22
N PRO A 79 30.09 -1.94 -0.89
CA PRO A 79 29.85 -2.73 0.32
C PRO A 79 30.60 -4.08 0.26
N LYS A 80 30.93 -4.61 1.45
CA LYS A 80 31.48 -5.96 1.59
C LYS A 80 30.43 -6.98 1.18
N VAL A 81 30.82 -7.97 0.36
CA VAL A 81 29.95 -9.07 -0.04
C VAL A 81 30.44 -10.34 0.65
N TYR A 82 29.51 -11.00 1.35
CA TYR A 82 29.73 -12.28 2.02
C TYR A 82 29.21 -13.39 1.11
N ASN A 83 30.08 -14.30 0.69
CA ASN A 83 29.77 -15.48 -0.09
C ASN A 83 29.77 -16.70 0.83
N ILE A 84 28.64 -17.38 0.95
CA ILE A 84 28.47 -18.59 1.73
C ILE A 84 28.30 -19.74 0.75
N SER A 85 29.11 -20.78 0.86
CA SER A 85 29.01 -21.93 -0.02
C SER A 85 29.09 -23.26 0.74
N ILE A 86 28.28 -24.22 0.30
CA ILE A 86 28.38 -25.63 0.64
C ILE A 86 28.74 -26.33 -0.65
N ILE A 87 29.98 -26.85 -0.74
CA ILE A 87 30.43 -27.59 -1.90
C ILE A 87 30.14 -29.05 -1.63
N ASN A 88 29.35 -29.70 -2.51
CA ASN A 88 29.09 -31.13 -2.40
C ASN A 88 30.37 -31.90 -2.75
N THR A 89 30.89 -32.61 -1.77
CA THR A 89 32.08 -33.45 -1.87
C THR A 89 31.75 -34.86 -1.41
N VAL A 90 32.54 -35.85 -1.84
CA VAL A 90 32.36 -37.26 -1.48
C VAL A 90 32.23 -37.44 0.03
N ASN A 91 32.94 -36.63 0.84
CA ASN A 91 32.94 -36.74 2.29
C ASN A 91 31.65 -36.28 2.99
N ILE A 92 30.81 -35.50 2.31
CA ILE A 92 29.56 -34.93 2.87
C ILE A 92 28.33 -35.26 2.02
N GLU A 93 28.46 -36.07 0.97
CA GLU A 93 27.43 -36.31 -0.03
C GLU A 93 26.11 -36.83 0.62
N ASP A 94 26.16 -37.74 1.52
CA ASP A 94 24.99 -38.29 2.21
C ASP A 94 24.30 -37.24 3.08
N ILE A 95 25.09 -36.50 3.86
CA ILE A 95 24.57 -35.42 4.74
C ILE A 95 23.98 -34.29 3.88
N TYR A 96 24.66 -33.93 2.80
CA TYR A 96 24.20 -32.92 1.87
C TYR A 96 22.91 -33.33 1.16
N SER A 97 22.82 -34.54 0.67
CA SER A 97 21.62 -35.08 0.01
C SER A 97 20.44 -35.13 0.97
N LYS A 98 20.65 -35.55 2.20
CA LYS A 98 19.62 -35.51 3.25
C LYS A 98 19.15 -34.08 3.52
N PHE A 99 20.07 -33.14 3.67
CA PHE A 99 19.76 -31.73 3.90
C PHE A 99 18.94 -31.12 2.76
N LEU A 100 19.29 -31.40 1.49
CA LEU A 100 18.51 -30.97 0.33
C LEU A 100 17.11 -31.59 0.32
N ASN A 101 16.98 -32.89 0.54
CA ASN A 101 15.69 -33.57 0.56
C ASN A 101 14.75 -33.01 1.62
N GLU A 102 15.29 -32.70 2.81
CA GLU A 102 14.53 -32.07 3.88
C GLU A 102 14.07 -30.64 3.53
N MET A 103 14.89 -29.86 2.81
CA MET A 103 14.50 -28.54 2.34
C MET A 103 13.48 -28.61 1.20
N PHE A 104 13.67 -29.52 0.23
CA PHE A 104 12.78 -29.60 -0.93
C PHE A 104 11.37 -30.10 -0.62
N LYS A 105 11.11 -30.68 0.57
CA LYS A 105 9.74 -30.95 1.03
C LYS A 105 8.86 -29.70 1.02
N PHE A 106 9.44 -28.51 1.26
CA PHE A 106 8.72 -27.24 1.29
C PHE A 106 8.25 -26.76 -0.10
N LYS A 107 8.68 -27.38 -1.20
CA LYS A 107 8.08 -27.12 -2.53
C LYS A 107 6.59 -27.46 -2.58
N ARG A 108 6.14 -28.41 -1.74
CA ARG A 108 4.72 -28.75 -1.57
C ARG A 108 4.13 -27.94 -0.41
N PHE A 109 4.17 -26.60 -0.55
CA PHE A 109 3.78 -25.66 0.51
C PHE A 109 2.35 -25.89 1.06
N MET A 110 1.42 -26.38 0.25
CA MET A 110 0.04 -26.69 0.68
C MET A 110 -0.02 -27.83 1.72
N GLU A 111 1.00 -28.64 1.81
CA GLU A 111 1.10 -29.74 2.81
C GLU A 111 1.83 -29.28 4.08
N VAL A 112 2.40 -28.09 4.09
CA VAL A 112 3.29 -27.59 5.14
C VAL A 112 2.92 -26.18 5.63
N ASP A 113 1.64 -25.87 5.66
CA ASP A 113 1.07 -24.54 5.97
C ASP A 113 1.71 -23.86 7.17
N LYS A 114 1.96 -24.60 8.25
CA LYS A 114 2.56 -24.04 9.47
C LYS A 114 3.96 -23.44 9.24
N TYR A 115 4.64 -23.81 8.16
CA TYR A 115 5.98 -23.32 7.83
C TYR A 115 5.98 -22.15 6.82
N LEU A 116 4.83 -21.79 6.24
CA LEU A 116 4.72 -20.68 5.29
C LEU A 116 5.26 -19.35 5.83
N PRO A 117 5.03 -18.98 7.11
CA PRO A 117 5.63 -17.78 7.69
C PRO A 117 7.15 -17.74 7.55
N TYR A 118 7.82 -18.86 7.76
CA TYR A 118 9.28 -18.94 7.72
C TYR A 118 9.81 -18.95 6.27
N ILE A 119 9.12 -19.62 5.35
CA ILE A 119 9.46 -19.56 3.92
C ILE A 119 9.34 -18.11 3.43
N LEU A 120 8.23 -17.43 3.75
CA LEU A 120 7.97 -16.05 3.36
C LEU A 120 8.98 -15.08 3.99
N ARG A 121 9.36 -15.33 5.25
CA ARG A 121 10.44 -14.62 5.95
C ARG A 121 11.77 -14.76 5.19
N GLY A 122 12.11 -15.97 4.76
CA GLY A 122 13.31 -16.22 3.97
C GLY A 122 13.34 -15.44 2.65
N PHE A 123 12.25 -15.41 1.91
CA PHE A 123 12.11 -14.55 0.72
C PHE A 123 12.29 -13.08 1.06
N PHE A 124 11.64 -12.60 2.11
CA PHE A 124 11.74 -11.19 2.49
C PHE A 124 13.16 -10.79 2.90
N LEU A 125 13.83 -11.59 3.72
CA LEU A 125 15.20 -11.33 4.15
C LEU A 125 16.17 -11.16 2.99
N ASN A 126 16.00 -11.95 1.94
CA ASN A 126 16.86 -11.90 0.77
C ASN A 126 16.44 -10.83 -0.24
N CYS A 127 15.23 -10.92 -0.78
CA CYS A 127 14.80 -10.14 -1.94
C CYS A 127 13.60 -9.21 -1.67
N GLY A 128 13.10 -9.14 -0.43
CA GLY A 128 11.97 -8.28 -0.06
C GLY A 128 12.36 -6.82 0.12
N TYR A 129 11.45 -5.95 -0.32
CA TYR A 129 11.52 -4.52 -0.14
C TYR A 129 10.16 -3.99 0.32
N ILE A 130 10.15 -3.15 1.35
CA ILE A 130 8.97 -2.42 1.80
C ILE A 130 9.23 -0.92 1.75
N LYS A 131 8.29 -0.19 1.20
CA LYS A 131 8.34 1.27 1.12
C LYS A 131 7.89 1.91 2.43
N ASP A 132 8.44 3.09 2.72
CA ASP A 132 7.96 3.96 3.79
C ASP A 132 6.45 4.25 3.59
N PRO A 133 5.58 3.93 4.57
CA PRO A 133 4.13 4.12 4.45
C PRO A 133 3.75 5.60 4.23
N ASN A 134 4.58 6.56 4.66
CA ASN A 134 4.37 7.98 4.34
C ASN A 134 4.44 8.28 2.84
N LYS A 135 5.23 7.50 2.08
CA LYS A 135 5.45 7.67 0.64
C LYS A 135 4.57 6.78 -0.24
N GLY A 136 3.79 5.88 0.37
CA GLY A 136 2.89 4.97 -0.32
C GLY A 136 3.04 3.52 0.11
N TYR A 137 2.11 2.68 -0.29
CA TYR A 137 2.02 1.28 0.10
C TYR A 137 2.62 0.38 -0.97
N THR A 138 3.73 -0.28 -0.64
CA THR A 138 4.45 -1.17 -1.55
C THR A 138 5.21 -2.22 -0.75
N LEU A 139 4.97 -3.47 -1.07
CA LEU A 139 5.80 -4.61 -0.69
C LEU A 139 6.17 -5.33 -1.99
N ASP A 140 7.46 -5.36 -2.32
CA ASP A 140 7.99 -5.95 -3.55
C ASP A 140 9.01 -7.03 -3.21
N PHE A 141 9.02 -8.11 -4.00
CA PHE A 141 10.04 -9.17 -3.97
C PHE A 141 10.69 -9.24 -5.35
N PHE A 142 12.00 -8.98 -5.42
CA PHE A 142 12.78 -8.99 -6.66
C PHE A 142 13.47 -10.34 -6.83
N ILE A 143 12.92 -11.21 -7.66
CA ILE A 143 13.30 -12.61 -7.78
C ILE A 143 13.93 -12.88 -9.14
N ASP A 144 15.04 -13.64 -9.15
CA ASP A 144 15.78 -13.92 -10.38
C ASP A 144 15.18 -15.11 -11.18
N SER A 145 14.50 -16.05 -10.51
CA SER A 145 13.92 -17.26 -11.10
C SER A 145 12.41 -17.14 -11.27
N GLU A 146 11.90 -17.51 -12.44
CA GLU A 146 10.47 -17.56 -12.73
C GLU A 146 9.75 -18.58 -11.84
N ASP A 147 10.34 -19.78 -11.66
CA ASP A 147 9.78 -20.82 -10.80
C ASP A 147 9.65 -20.32 -9.34
N ALA A 148 10.67 -19.61 -8.84
CA ALA A 148 10.64 -19.09 -7.47
C ALA A 148 9.63 -17.94 -7.32
N SER A 149 9.46 -17.11 -8.34
CA SER A 149 8.46 -16.04 -8.33
C SER A 149 7.04 -16.59 -8.38
N THR A 150 6.80 -17.58 -9.21
CA THR A 150 5.52 -18.29 -9.29
C THR A 150 5.21 -19.00 -7.96
N PHE A 151 6.20 -19.64 -7.36
CA PHE A 151 6.05 -20.28 -6.05
C PHE A 151 5.66 -19.28 -4.95
N LEU A 152 6.35 -18.13 -4.86
CA LEU A 152 6.00 -17.07 -3.90
C LEU A 152 4.60 -16.50 -4.17
N TYR A 153 4.26 -16.26 -5.44
CA TYR A 153 2.93 -15.80 -5.84
C TYR A 153 1.84 -16.76 -5.36
N MET A 154 2.04 -18.07 -5.53
CA MET A 154 1.09 -19.10 -5.08
C MET A 154 0.96 -19.13 -3.56
N ILE A 155 2.06 -18.99 -2.80
CA ILE A 155 2.03 -18.88 -1.33
C ILE A 155 1.18 -17.68 -0.90
N LEU A 156 1.43 -16.49 -1.47
CA LEU A 156 0.70 -15.29 -1.11
C LEU A 156 -0.78 -15.37 -1.49
N LYS A 157 -1.11 -16.02 -2.62
CA LYS A 157 -2.50 -16.32 -2.99
C LYS A 157 -3.17 -17.28 -2.02
N HIS A 158 -2.48 -18.33 -1.60
CA HIS A 158 -2.97 -19.29 -0.59
C HIS A 158 -3.25 -18.60 0.75
N LEU A 159 -2.45 -17.61 1.11
CA LEU A 159 -2.67 -16.73 2.26
C LEU A 159 -3.74 -15.64 2.02
N ASN A 160 -4.52 -15.74 0.94
CA ASN A 160 -5.58 -14.79 0.56
C ASN A 160 -5.11 -13.34 0.39
N LYS A 161 -3.89 -13.11 -0.12
CA LYS A 161 -3.36 -11.76 -0.35
C LYS A 161 -3.64 -11.28 -1.78
N ARG A 162 -3.90 -9.98 -1.94
CA ARG A 162 -4.04 -9.30 -3.24
C ARG A 162 -2.66 -9.07 -3.85
N VAL A 163 -2.10 -10.14 -4.41
CA VAL A 163 -0.74 -10.18 -4.96
C VAL A 163 -0.76 -10.17 -6.48
N PHE A 164 0.26 -9.55 -7.06
CA PHE A 164 0.49 -9.44 -8.48
C PHE A 164 1.89 -9.91 -8.83
N LEU A 165 2.04 -10.42 -10.05
CA LEU A 165 3.31 -10.84 -10.63
C LEU A 165 3.54 -10.07 -11.93
N THR A 166 4.73 -9.54 -12.13
CA THR A 166 5.15 -8.86 -13.36
C THR A 166 6.61 -9.14 -13.64
N ASP A 167 6.99 -9.04 -14.91
CA ASP A 167 8.38 -9.08 -15.35
C ASP A 167 8.86 -7.67 -15.73
N LYS A 168 10.02 -7.28 -15.24
CA LYS A 168 10.64 -5.99 -15.57
C LYS A 168 12.16 -6.09 -15.54
N LYS A 169 12.79 -5.78 -16.66
CA LYS A 169 14.28 -5.73 -16.80
C LYS A 169 14.95 -7.03 -16.36
N ASN A 170 14.48 -8.17 -16.84
CA ASN A 170 14.98 -9.52 -16.53
C ASN A 170 14.88 -9.89 -15.04
N LYS A 171 13.94 -9.30 -14.29
CA LYS A 171 13.61 -9.69 -12.93
C LYS A 171 12.11 -9.91 -12.80
N ASN A 172 11.75 -10.99 -12.16
CA ASN A 172 10.37 -11.25 -11.78
C ASN A 172 10.07 -10.51 -10.48
N ILE A 173 8.99 -9.71 -10.48
CA ILE A 173 8.59 -8.93 -9.32
C ILE A 173 7.24 -9.44 -8.85
N VAL A 174 7.20 -10.01 -7.66
CA VAL A 174 5.96 -10.32 -6.94
C VAL A 174 5.68 -9.16 -6.00
N TYR A 175 4.46 -8.58 -6.07
CA TYR A 175 4.20 -7.36 -5.33
C TYR A 175 2.79 -7.24 -4.76
N ILE A 176 2.67 -6.50 -3.66
CA ILE A 176 1.44 -6.14 -2.97
C ILE A 176 1.37 -4.61 -2.86
N ARG A 177 0.17 -4.03 -3.09
CA ARG A 177 -0.09 -2.57 -3.00
C ARG A 177 -1.16 -2.21 -1.98
N ASN A 178 -1.90 -3.19 -1.49
CA ASN A 178 -2.90 -2.99 -0.47
C ASN A 178 -2.26 -2.89 0.92
N SER A 179 -2.62 -1.87 1.72
CA SER A 179 -2.04 -1.61 3.04
C SER A 179 -2.31 -2.72 4.05
N GLU A 180 -3.52 -3.28 4.06
CA GLU A 180 -3.92 -4.36 4.96
C GLU A 180 -3.12 -5.64 4.67
N ASP A 181 -3.05 -6.03 3.38
CA ASP A 181 -2.28 -7.22 2.98
C ASP A 181 -0.78 -7.06 3.27
N ILE A 182 -0.24 -5.83 3.16
CA ILE A 182 1.15 -5.53 3.53
C ILE A 182 1.35 -5.68 5.03
N LEU A 183 0.45 -5.14 5.85
CA LEU A 183 0.48 -5.27 7.31
C LEU A 183 0.42 -6.74 7.74
N ASP A 184 -0.49 -7.52 7.15
CA ASP A 184 -0.58 -8.95 7.43
C ASP A 184 0.73 -9.67 7.13
N VAL A 185 1.35 -9.39 5.97
CA VAL A 185 2.63 -10.01 5.61
C VAL A 185 3.73 -9.61 6.58
N ILE A 186 3.82 -8.33 6.99
CA ILE A 186 4.78 -7.86 7.99
C ILE A 186 4.63 -8.65 9.30
N TYR A 187 3.39 -8.85 9.75
CA TYR A 187 3.10 -9.60 10.96
C TYR A 187 3.47 -11.08 10.81
N ILE A 188 3.05 -11.74 9.72
CA ILE A 188 3.33 -13.15 9.41
C ILE A 188 4.83 -13.44 9.42
N ILE A 189 5.66 -12.56 8.88
CA ILE A 189 7.13 -12.76 8.86
C ILE A 189 7.82 -12.38 10.15
N GLY A 190 7.08 -11.91 11.16
CA GLY A 190 7.60 -11.63 12.51
C GLY A 190 8.11 -10.20 12.71
N GLY A 191 7.55 -9.22 12.00
CA GLY A 191 7.91 -7.81 12.13
C GLY A 191 6.94 -7.03 13.01
N GLU A 192 6.68 -7.46 14.27
CA GLU A 192 5.64 -6.88 15.12
C GLU A 192 5.87 -5.39 15.43
N LYS A 193 7.11 -4.98 15.68
CA LYS A 193 7.40 -3.54 15.95
C LYS A 193 7.12 -2.69 14.72
N ILE A 194 7.61 -3.14 13.56
CA ILE A 194 7.38 -2.45 12.29
C ILE A 194 5.90 -2.51 11.90
N PHE A 195 5.19 -3.59 12.21
CA PHE A 195 3.74 -3.68 12.03
C PHE A 195 3.02 -2.53 12.72
N PHE A 196 3.24 -2.31 14.01
CA PHE A 196 2.59 -1.23 14.76
C PHE A 196 3.01 0.17 14.29
N GLU A 197 4.28 0.37 13.93
CA GLU A 197 4.73 1.65 13.35
C GLU A 197 4.01 1.93 12.02
N TYR A 198 3.91 0.92 11.15
CA TYR A 198 3.31 1.02 9.83
C TYR A 198 1.79 1.24 9.92
N GLU A 199 1.13 0.48 10.79
CA GLU A 199 -0.31 0.58 11.07
C GLU A 199 -0.70 1.98 11.55
N ASN A 200 0.01 2.52 12.54
CA ASN A 200 -0.24 3.86 13.07
C ASN A 200 -0.16 4.93 11.97
N ILE A 201 0.87 4.86 11.11
CA ILE A 201 1.01 5.80 9.99
C ILE A 201 -0.15 5.63 9.00
N THR A 202 -0.57 4.40 8.73
CA THR A 202 -1.68 4.10 7.81
C THR A 202 -2.98 4.70 8.32
N ILE A 203 -3.32 4.48 9.59
CA ILE A 203 -4.52 5.03 10.24
C ILE A 203 -4.53 6.56 10.19
N LEU A 204 -3.42 7.20 10.56
CA LEU A 204 -3.31 8.66 10.52
C LEU A 204 -3.51 9.24 9.11
N LYS A 205 -2.98 8.56 8.09
CA LYS A 205 -3.19 8.97 6.69
C LYS A 205 -4.63 8.80 6.23
N GLU A 206 -5.29 7.76 6.63
CA GLU A 206 -6.71 7.52 6.30
C GLU A 206 -7.60 8.59 6.93
N ILE A 207 -7.39 8.91 8.21
CA ILE A 207 -8.10 9.99 8.90
C ILE A 207 -7.87 11.32 8.18
N LYS A 208 -6.61 11.69 7.89
CA LYS A 208 -6.27 12.91 7.18
C LYS A 208 -6.92 12.98 5.80
N ASN A 209 -6.90 11.89 5.04
CA ASN A 209 -7.52 11.82 3.72
C ASN A 209 -9.05 11.95 3.80
N LYS A 210 -9.68 11.40 4.85
CA LYS A 210 -11.12 11.55 5.09
C LYS A 210 -11.48 13.00 5.39
N VAL A 211 -10.73 13.66 6.28
CA VAL A 211 -10.91 15.08 6.61
C VAL A 211 -10.73 15.96 5.39
N ASN A 212 -9.64 15.77 4.62
CA ASN A 212 -9.40 16.55 3.41
C ASN A 212 -10.53 16.38 2.37
N ARG A 213 -11.04 15.17 2.19
CA ARG A 213 -12.19 14.92 1.29
C ARG A 213 -13.44 15.65 1.75
N GLN A 214 -13.70 15.64 3.05
CA GLN A 214 -14.83 16.36 3.63
C GLN A 214 -14.71 17.88 3.42
N GLN A 215 -13.56 18.45 3.73
CA GLN A 215 -13.27 19.89 3.52
C GLN A 215 -13.41 20.29 2.05
N ASN A 216 -12.84 19.50 1.12
CA ASN A 216 -12.95 19.75 -0.31
C ASN A 216 -14.41 19.69 -0.81
N TYR A 217 -15.20 18.76 -0.24
CA TYR A 217 -16.63 18.67 -0.57
C TYR A 217 -17.40 19.90 -0.05
N GLU A 218 -17.13 20.34 1.18
CA GLU A 218 -17.75 21.53 1.78
C GLU A 218 -17.40 22.78 0.98
N LEU A 219 -16.11 23.01 0.68
CA LEU A 219 -15.65 24.14 -0.11
C LEU A 219 -16.27 24.16 -1.53
N ALA A 220 -16.35 23.01 -2.18
CA ALA A 220 -16.97 22.91 -3.50
C ALA A 220 -18.47 23.24 -3.47
N ASN A 221 -19.18 22.87 -2.39
CA ASN A 221 -20.59 23.21 -2.20
C ASN A 221 -20.77 24.70 -1.92
N GLU A 222 -19.92 25.28 -1.07
CA GLU A 222 -19.91 26.71 -0.77
C GLU A 222 -19.67 27.55 -2.03
N THR A 223 -18.62 27.25 -2.80
CA THR A 223 -18.32 27.95 -4.07
C THR A 223 -19.48 27.88 -5.08
N LYS A 224 -20.16 26.71 -5.18
CA LYS A 224 -21.34 26.57 -6.03
C LYS A 224 -22.52 27.39 -5.53
N SER A 225 -22.71 27.47 -4.20
CA SER A 225 -23.76 28.26 -3.60
C SER A 225 -23.55 29.76 -3.85
N GLU A 226 -22.33 30.25 -3.66
CA GLU A 226 -21.94 31.64 -3.93
C GLU A 226 -22.14 32.01 -5.40
N ALA A 227 -21.66 31.19 -6.33
CA ALA A 227 -21.83 31.42 -7.74
C ALA A 227 -23.31 31.43 -8.17
N ALA A 228 -24.15 30.62 -7.54
CA ALA A 228 -25.58 30.61 -7.76
C ALA A 228 -26.23 31.89 -7.19
N SER A 229 -25.80 32.33 -6.01
CA SER A 229 -26.28 33.58 -5.40
C SER A 229 -26.03 34.80 -6.26
N ILE A 230 -24.79 34.95 -6.75
CA ILE A 230 -24.43 36.07 -7.63
C ILE A 230 -25.34 36.10 -8.85
N LYS A 231 -25.53 34.98 -9.55
CA LYS A 231 -26.42 34.86 -10.69
C LYS A 231 -27.88 35.23 -10.34
N GLN A 232 -28.34 34.86 -9.15
CA GLN A 232 -29.69 35.18 -8.70
C GLN A 232 -29.83 36.66 -8.40
N LEU A 233 -28.84 37.31 -7.82
CA LEU A 233 -28.82 38.77 -7.59
C LEU A 233 -28.83 39.52 -8.90
N ASP A 234 -27.96 39.19 -9.85
CA ASP A 234 -27.91 39.82 -11.19
C ASP A 234 -29.28 39.67 -11.91
N MET A 235 -29.89 38.51 -11.80
CA MET A 235 -31.21 38.24 -12.39
C MET A 235 -32.31 39.10 -11.74
N ILE A 236 -32.32 39.19 -10.39
CA ILE A 236 -33.29 39.97 -9.64
C ILE A 236 -33.14 41.47 -9.95
N GLU A 237 -31.91 41.98 -10.00
CA GLU A 237 -31.61 43.37 -10.37
C GLU A 237 -32.10 43.70 -11.76
N TYR A 238 -31.83 42.80 -12.72
CA TYR A 238 -32.32 42.98 -14.09
C TYR A 238 -33.85 43.01 -14.18
N ILE A 239 -34.56 42.13 -13.46
CA ILE A 239 -36.03 42.12 -13.41
C ILE A 239 -36.56 43.40 -12.79
N ASP A 240 -35.94 43.87 -11.70
CA ASP A 240 -36.32 45.10 -11.02
C ASP A 240 -36.19 46.35 -11.95
N GLU A 241 -35.06 46.46 -12.65
CA GLU A 241 -34.83 47.55 -13.61
C GLU A 241 -35.81 47.56 -14.77
N LYS A 242 -36.25 46.39 -15.25
CA LYS A 242 -37.09 46.31 -16.47
C LYS A 242 -38.57 46.40 -16.21
N ILE A 243 -39.08 45.74 -15.17
CA ILE A 243 -40.52 45.66 -14.90
C ILE A 243 -40.91 46.00 -13.45
N GLY A 244 -39.93 46.19 -12.56
CA GLY A 244 -40.14 46.40 -11.13
C GLY A 244 -40.53 45.13 -10.38
N LEU A 245 -40.02 44.95 -9.17
CA LEU A 245 -40.38 43.77 -8.30
C LEU A 245 -41.86 43.75 -7.91
N ASP A 246 -42.51 44.92 -7.93
CA ASP A 246 -43.96 45.01 -7.61
C ASP A 246 -44.86 44.38 -8.68
N SER A 247 -44.35 44.16 -9.90
CA SER A 247 -45.07 43.42 -10.96
C SER A 247 -45.10 41.91 -10.76
N LEU A 248 -44.24 41.40 -9.85
CA LEU A 248 -44.18 39.96 -9.54
C LEU A 248 -45.28 39.52 -8.58
N THR A 249 -45.60 38.22 -8.61
CA THR A 249 -46.46 37.63 -7.58
C THR A 249 -45.83 37.81 -6.20
N GLU A 250 -46.64 37.92 -5.16
CA GLU A 250 -46.20 38.10 -3.77
C GLU A 250 -45.09 37.10 -3.38
N ALA A 251 -45.26 35.82 -3.70
CA ALA A 251 -44.29 34.77 -3.41
C ALA A 251 -42.94 34.93 -4.09
N LEU A 252 -42.91 35.49 -5.33
CA LEU A 252 -41.69 35.75 -6.08
C LEU A 252 -41.01 37.03 -5.61
N ARG A 253 -41.80 38.06 -5.29
CA ARG A 253 -41.28 39.30 -4.70
C ARG A 253 -40.64 39.05 -3.33
N GLU A 254 -41.28 38.27 -2.49
CA GLU A 254 -40.78 37.89 -1.17
C GLU A 254 -39.39 37.23 -1.23
N ILE A 255 -39.24 36.24 -2.11
CA ILE A 255 -37.93 35.52 -2.25
C ILE A 255 -36.87 36.44 -2.88
N ALA A 256 -37.22 37.33 -3.82
CA ALA A 256 -36.30 38.28 -4.43
C ALA A 256 -35.75 39.27 -3.39
N ILE A 257 -36.62 39.90 -2.60
CA ILE A 257 -36.21 40.83 -1.53
C ILE A 257 -35.40 40.11 -0.45
N LEU A 258 -35.79 38.88 -0.11
CA LEU A 258 -35.05 38.09 0.92
C LEU A 258 -33.63 37.76 0.42
N ARG A 259 -33.43 37.43 -0.85
CA ARG A 259 -32.12 37.18 -1.45
C ARG A 259 -31.25 38.45 -1.44
N GLN A 260 -31.80 39.61 -1.83
CA GLN A 260 -31.06 40.88 -1.76
C GLN A 260 -30.61 41.25 -0.36
N LYS A 261 -31.42 40.93 0.66
CA LYS A 261 -31.05 41.17 2.08
C LYS A 261 -30.07 40.14 2.66
N ASN A 262 -29.97 38.98 2.06
CA ASN A 262 -29.19 37.85 2.54
C ASN A 262 -28.44 37.20 1.37
N GLU A 263 -27.47 37.93 0.84
CA GLU A 263 -26.76 37.59 -0.40
C GLU A 263 -26.03 36.26 -0.35
N SER A 264 -25.45 35.89 0.82
CA SER A 264 -24.67 34.66 1.00
C SER A 264 -25.48 33.45 1.47
N ASP A 265 -26.76 33.62 1.81
CA ASP A 265 -27.58 32.53 2.36
C ASP A 265 -27.72 31.38 1.37
N SER A 266 -27.61 30.16 1.86
CA SER A 266 -27.96 28.96 1.12
C SER A 266 -29.48 28.83 0.89
N PHE A 267 -29.89 27.99 -0.06
CA PHE A 267 -31.33 27.69 -0.23
C PHE A 267 -31.98 27.11 1.01
N GLN A 268 -31.23 26.45 1.89
CA GLN A 268 -31.73 25.92 3.15
C GLN A 268 -32.07 27.05 4.12
N GLU A 269 -31.18 28.02 4.30
CA GLU A 269 -31.37 29.18 5.17
C GLU A 269 -32.52 30.09 4.68
N LEU A 270 -32.62 30.32 3.37
CA LEU A 270 -33.76 31.04 2.79
C LEU A 270 -35.09 30.29 3.02
N ALA A 271 -35.07 28.96 2.93
CA ALA A 271 -36.25 28.13 3.17
C ALA A 271 -36.73 28.24 4.61
N GLU A 272 -35.82 28.24 5.58
CA GLU A 272 -36.08 28.41 7.00
C GLU A 272 -36.72 29.79 7.30
N LYS A 273 -36.13 30.86 6.73
CA LYS A 273 -36.62 32.23 6.89
C LYS A 273 -38.01 32.41 6.32
N LEU A 274 -38.34 31.75 5.20
CA LEU A 274 -39.65 31.79 4.56
C LEU A 274 -40.61 30.73 5.07
N LYS A 275 -40.18 29.85 5.96
CA LYS A 275 -40.97 28.70 6.46
C LYS A 275 -41.55 27.81 5.35
N ILE A 276 -40.77 27.59 4.29
CA ILE A 276 -41.11 26.71 3.17
C ILE A 276 -40.03 25.61 3.00
N SER A 277 -40.28 24.67 2.10
CA SER A 277 -39.26 23.65 1.81
C SER A 277 -38.11 24.21 0.91
N LYS A 278 -36.94 23.61 0.99
CA LYS A 278 -35.81 23.92 0.08
C LYS A 278 -36.20 23.77 -1.40
N SER A 279 -37.07 22.80 -1.72
CA SER A 279 -37.64 22.64 -3.06
C SER A 279 -38.55 23.79 -3.44
N GLY A 280 -39.29 24.34 -2.47
CA GLY A 280 -40.12 25.54 -2.66
C GLY A 280 -39.27 26.75 -3.05
N VAL A 281 -38.13 26.99 -2.35
CA VAL A 281 -37.19 28.04 -2.71
C VAL A 281 -36.64 27.84 -4.14
N ARG A 282 -36.23 26.61 -4.47
CA ARG A 282 -35.72 26.27 -5.82
C ARG A 282 -36.76 26.54 -6.91
N ASN A 283 -38.02 26.20 -6.68
CA ASN A 283 -39.10 26.43 -7.62
C ASN A 283 -39.38 27.93 -7.82
N ARG A 284 -39.32 28.73 -6.75
CA ARG A 284 -39.50 30.20 -6.87
C ARG A 284 -38.34 30.81 -7.69
N PHE A 285 -37.09 30.42 -7.47
CA PHE A 285 -35.96 30.90 -8.29
C PHE A 285 -36.04 30.43 -9.74
N ARG A 286 -36.49 29.20 -10.00
CA ARG A 286 -36.72 28.75 -11.38
C ARG A 286 -37.78 29.63 -12.09
N ARG A 287 -38.83 30.02 -11.38
CA ARG A 287 -39.86 30.91 -11.95
C ARG A 287 -39.34 32.32 -12.23
N LEU A 288 -38.48 32.84 -11.34
CA LEU A 288 -37.80 34.12 -11.60
C LEU A 288 -36.88 34.01 -12.83
N GLU A 289 -36.17 32.90 -13.01
CA GLU A 289 -35.33 32.66 -14.18
C GLU A 289 -36.15 32.57 -15.49
N GLU A 290 -37.33 31.98 -15.46
CA GLU A 290 -38.27 31.98 -16.60
C GLU A 290 -38.67 33.42 -16.97
N ILE A 291 -39.09 34.25 -16.02
CA ILE A 291 -39.43 35.66 -16.23
C ILE A 291 -38.25 36.48 -16.76
N TYR A 292 -37.05 36.28 -16.19
CA TYR A 292 -35.83 36.93 -16.67
C TYR A 292 -35.54 36.63 -18.14
N ASN A 293 -35.69 35.35 -18.52
CA ASN A 293 -35.46 34.91 -19.89
C ASN A 293 -36.52 35.45 -20.87
N GLU A 294 -37.79 35.53 -20.43
CA GLU A 294 -38.86 36.14 -21.23
C GLU A 294 -38.60 37.63 -21.51
N ILE A 295 -38.17 38.39 -20.51
CA ILE A 295 -37.83 39.83 -20.67
C ILE A 295 -36.61 39.98 -21.56
N LYS A 296 -35.58 39.12 -21.41
CA LYS A 296 -34.35 39.24 -22.20
C LYS A 296 -34.51 38.76 -23.66
N GLY A 297 -35.37 37.77 -23.89
CA GLY A 297 -35.65 37.25 -25.23
C GLY A 297 -36.69 38.03 -26.03
N GLY A 298 -37.42 38.92 -25.40
CA GLY A 298 -38.41 39.81 -26.04
C GLY A 298 -37.91 41.21 -26.42
N SER A 299 -36.58 41.44 -26.29
CA SER A 299 -35.93 42.74 -26.62
C SER A 299 -35.28 42.71 -27.96
#